data_ecf1e4112d7f39bb5ca0bf350041491f
#
_entry.id   ecf1e4112d7f39bb5ca0bf350041491f
#
_cell.length_a   1.000
_cell.length_b   1.000
_cell.length_c   1.000
_cell.angle_alpha   90.00
_cell.angle_beta   90.00
_cell.angle_gamma   90.00
#
_symmetry.space_group_name_H-M   'P 1'
#
loop_
_entity.id
_entity.type
_entity.pdbx_description
1 polymer ?
#
loop_
_entity_poly.entity_id
_entity_poly.type
_entity_poly.pdbx_seq_one_letter_code
_entity_poly.pdbx_strand_id
1 'polypeptide(L)'
;QLLEAVGWSRRPVRRVRKALDNSLLRVGLWRHDPRIPRLVGFARCTGDGVLEATVWDVAVHPLYQGAGLGRQLMDYILDALKEMGTERATLFADPGVLPFYERLGWDLEPNGHRCGFWYSN
;
A
#
# COMPACT_ATOMS: atom_id res chain seq x y z
N GLN A 1 4.11 -6.12 14.56
CA GLN A 1 5.20 -5.39 13.92
C GLN A 1 4.78 -4.80 12.59
N LEU A 2 4.34 -5.63 11.63
CA LEU A 2 3.84 -5.10 10.37
C LEU A 2 2.53 -4.35 10.56
N LEU A 3 1.64 -4.85 11.40
CA LEU A 3 0.38 -4.16 11.73
C LEU A 3 0.64 -2.84 12.44
N GLU A 4 1.68 -2.76 13.25
CA GLU A 4 2.09 -1.52 13.89
C GLU A 4 2.58 -0.50 12.85
N ALA A 5 3.31 -0.97 11.84
CA ALA A 5 3.84 -0.11 10.79
C ALA A 5 2.72 0.58 10.00
N VAL A 6 1.57 -0.08 9.83
CA VAL A 6 0.41 0.50 9.15
C VAL A 6 -0.61 1.10 10.11
N GLY A 7 -0.32 1.11 11.42
CA GLY A 7 -1.19 1.71 12.42
C GLY A 7 -2.44 0.90 12.75
N TRP A 8 -2.44 -0.39 12.45
CA TRP A 8 -3.61 -1.25 12.63
C TRP A 8 -3.64 -2.01 13.95
N SER A 9 -2.53 -2.05 14.69
CA SER A 9 -2.41 -2.83 15.91
C SER A 9 -3.43 -2.45 17.01
N ARG A 10 -3.96 -1.23 16.96
CA ARG A 10 -4.94 -0.73 17.92
C ARG A 10 -6.38 -0.84 17.47
N ARG A 11 -6.62 -1.40 16.27
CA ARG A 11 -7.98 -1.49 15.73
C ARG A 11 -8.58 -2.86 16.00
N PRO A 12 -9.89 -2.94 16.25
CA PRO A 12 -10.55 -4.24 16.39
C PRO A 12 -10.37 -5.10 15.13
N VAL A 13 -10.13 -6.37 15.33
CA VAL A 13 -9.88 -7.32 14.23
C VAL A 13 -11.02 -7.30 13.21
N ARG A 14 -12.26 -7.21 13.67
CA ARG A 14 -13.42 -7.19 12.77
C ARG A 14 -13.40 -5.99 11.81
N ARG A 15 -12.89 -4.84 12.27
CA ARG A 15 -12.82 -3.65 11.42
C ARG A 15 -11.70 -3.77 10.40
N VAL A 16 -10.57 -4.33 10.81
CA VAL A 16 -9.47 -4.60 9.88
C VAL A 16 -9.92 -5.58 8.80
N ARG A 17 -10.61 -6.65 9.20
CA ARG A 17 -11.13 -7.64 8.25
C ARG A 17 -12.09 -7.00 7.25
N LYS A 18 -13.01 -6.17 7.73
CA LYS A 18 -13.97 -5.48 6.86
C LYS A 18 -13.25 -4.56 5.87
N ALA A 19 -12.24 -3.82 6.33
CA ALA A 19 -11.45 -2.95 5.45
C ALA A 19 -10.73 -3.76 4.38
N LEU A 20 -10.15 -4.89 4.74
CA LEU A 20 -9.49 -5.78 3.78
C LEU A 20 -10.48 -6.36 2.78
N ASP A 21 -11.64 -6.81 3.24
CA ASP A 21 -12.68 -7.36 2.36
C ASP A 21 -13.19 -6.33 1.37
N ASN A 22 -13.22 -5.06 1.76
CA ASN A 22 -13.69 -3.96 0.90
C ASN A 22 -12.57 -3.34 0.07
N SER A 23 -11.35 -3.85 0.16
CA SER A 23 -10.23 -3.35 -0.63
C SER A 23 -10.28 -3.90 -2.05
N LEU A 24 -9.95 -3.04 -3.02
CA LEU A 24 -9.86 -3.43 -4.43
C LEU A 24 -8.76 -4.47 -4.65
N LEU A 25 -7.61 -4.24 -4.03
CA LEU A 25 -6.45 -5.13 -4.05
C LEU A 25 -5.86 -5.25 -2.65
N ARG A 26 -5.37 -6.45 -2.35
CA ARG A 26 -4.60 -6.74 -1.14
C ARG A 26 -3.39 -7.53 -1.58
N VAL A 27 -2.20 -7.05 -1.26
CA VAL A 27 -0.96 -7.68 -1.67
C VAL A 27 -0.12 -7.96 -0.46
N GLY A 28 0.31 -9.20 -0.29
CA GLY A 28 1.20 -9.59 0.78
C GLY A 28 2.46 -10.21 0.22
N LEU A 29 3.60 -9.88 0.82
CA LEU A 29 4.85 -10.57 0.59
C LEU A 29 5.10 -11.48 1.77
N TRP A 30 5.30 -12.76 1.49
CA TRP A 30 5.45 -13.78 2.50
C TRP A 30 6.84 -14.37 2.44
N ARG A 31 7.47 -14.51 3.59
CA ARG A 31 8.68 -15.31 3.69
C ARG A 31 8.28 -16.77 3.82
N HIS A 32 8.83 -17.60 2.96
CA HIS A 32 8.67 -19.04 3.06
C HIS A 32 9.49 -19.57 4.22
N ASP A 33 8.78 -19.93 5.29
CA ASP A 33 9.36 -20.67 6.41
C ASP A 33 8.67 -22.02 6.44
N PRO A 34 9.41 -23.15 6.51
CA PRO A 34 8.79 -24.46 6.51
C PRO A 34 7.80 -24.70 7.63
N ARG A 35 7.88 -23.91 8.71
CA ARG A 35 7.02 -24.08 9.88
C ARG A 35 5.86 -23.10 9.87
N ILE A 36 6.13 -21.81 9.70
CA ILE A 36 5.12 -20.77 9.77
C ILE A 36 5.44 -19.70 8.74
N PRO A 37 4.59 -19.52 7.71
CA PRO A 37 4.75 -18.43 6.77
C PRO A 37 4.66 -17.10 7.51
N ARG A 38 5.54 -16.15 7.18
CA ARG A 38 5.54 -14.83 7.79
C ARG A 38 5.27 -13.75 6.77
N LEU A 39 4.33 -12.88 7.10
CA LEU A 39 4.04 -11.71 6.29
C LEU A 39 5.15 -10.66 6.54
N VAL A 40 5.90 -10.33 5.51
CA VAL A 40 7.02 -9.39 5.61
C VAL A 40 6.80 -8.10 4.83
N GLY A 41 5.78 -8.05 4.00
CA GLY A 41 5.40 -6.84 3.29
C GLY A 41 3.92 -6.84 2.98
N PHE A 42 3.34 -5.64 2.85
CA PHE A 42 1.91 -5.50 2.63
C PHE A 42 1.61 -4.18 1.94
N ALA A 43 0.56 -4.18 1.14
CA ALA A 43 -0.06 -2.97 0.61
C ALA A 43 -1.49 -3.30 0.19
N ARG A 44 -2.34 -2.30 0.14
CA ARG A 44 -3.69 -2.46 -0.38
C ARG A 44 -4.10 -1.28 -1.22
N CYS A 45 -5.11 -1.46 -2.05
CA CYS A 45 -5.70 -0.40 -2.84
C CYS A 45 -7.19 -0.33 -2.59
N THR A 46 -7.72 0.89 -2.64
CA THR A 46 -9.16 1.15 -2.64
C THR A 46 -9.52 1.93 -3.90
N GLY A 47 -10.79 1.97 -4.26
CA GLY A 47 -11.26 2.73 -5.40
C GLY A 47 -12.19 1.91 -6.28
N ASP A 48 -12.61 2.51 -7.39
CA ASP A 48 -13.51 1.83 -8.31
C ASP A 48 -12.79 0.86 -9.26
N GLY A 49 -11.47 0.98 -9.38
CA GLY A 49 -10.69 0.11 -10.27
C GLY A 49 -10.80 0.44 -11.74
N VAL A 50 -11.54 1.48 -12.10
CA VAL A 50 -11.77 1.91 -13.48
C VAL A 50 -11.14 3.27 -13.73
N LEU A 51 -11.62 4.30 -13.03
CA LEU A 51 -11.09 5.66 -13.16
C LEU A 51 -9.96 5.91 -12.18
N GLU A 52 -10.03 5.27 -11.01
CA GLU A 52 -9.17 5.63 -9.89
C GLU A 52 -8.90 4.43 -8.98
N ALA A 53 -7.70 4.40 -8.43
CA ALA A 53 -7.34 3.54 -7.30
C ALA A 53 -6.35 4.29 -6.42
N THR A 54 -6.47 4.12 -5.10
CA THR A 54 -5.53 4.71 -4.14
C THR A 54 -4.77 3.60 -3.42
N VAL A 55 -3.45 3.75 -3.39
CA VAL A 55 -2.57 2.79 -2.71
C VAL A 55 -2.40 3.22 -1.25
N TRP A 56 -2.62 2.29 -0.33
CA TRP A 56 -2.57 2.53 1.10
C TRP A 56 -1.68 1.52 1.81
N ASP A 57 -1.17 1.94 2.96
CA ASP A 57 -0.55 1.04 3.94
C ASP A 57 0.63 0.24 3.41
N VAL A 58 1.41 0.83 2.52
CA VAL A 58 2.61 0.17 2.00
C VAL A 58 3.63 0.03 3.13
N ALA A 59 3.96 -1.20 3.46
CA ALA A 59 4.88 -1.48 4.55
C ALA A 59 5.74 -2.70 4.26
N VAL A 60 7.00 -2.62 4.66
CA VAL A 60 7.93 -3.75 4.63
C VAL A 60 8.52 -3.88 6.03
N HIS A 61 8.53 -5.10 6.55
CA HIS A 61 9.08 -5.38 7.87
C HIS A 61 10.51 -4.85 7.97
N PRO A 62 10.89 -4.19 9.09
CA PRO A 62 12.20 -3.54 9.21
C PRO A 62 13.40 -4.46 8.91
N LEU A 63 13.32 -5.74 9.26
CA LEU A 63 14.40 -6.70 9.01
C LEU A 63 14.57 -7.05 7.53
N TYR A 64 13.60 -6.70 6.68
CA TYR A 64 13.59 -7.03 5.26
C TYR A 64 13.67 -5.80 4.37
N GLN A 65 13.85 -4.63 4.95
CA GLN A 65 14.01 -3.40 4.17
C GLN A 65 15.38 -3.38 3.49
N GLY A 66 15.46 -2.63 2.39
CA GLY A 66 16.71 -2.52 1.64
C GLY A 66 16.96 -3.63 0.63
N ALA A 67 16.06 -4.61 0.52
CA ALA A 67 16.19 -5.73 -0.41
C ALA A 67 15.31 -5.60 -1.66
N GLY A 68 14.74 -4.43 -1.91
CA GLY A 68 13.90 -4.18 -3.08
C GLY A 68 12.46 -4.69 -2.95
N LEU A 69 12.02 -5.06 -1.75
CA LEU A 69 10.68 -5.62 -1.55
C LEU A 69 9.58 -4.57 -1.72
N GLY A 70 9.82 -3.33 -1.30
CA GLY A 70 8.87 -2.24 -1.52
C GLY A 70 8.63 -2.00 -3.00
N ARG A 71 9.69 -2.06 -3.80
CA ARG A 71 9.58 -1.95 -5.25
C ARG A 71 8.78 -3.10 -5.84
N GLN A 72 9.00 -4.33 -5.37
CA GLN A 72 8.24 -5.49 -5.81
C GLN A 72 6.75 -5.33 -5.52
N LEU A 73 6.41 -4.84 -4.32
CA LEU A 73 5.01 -4.55 -3.97
C LEU A 73 4.39 -3.56 -4.94
N MET A 74 5.07 -2.45 -5.21
CA MET A 74 4.56 -1.40 -6.08
C MET A 74 4.46 -1.88 -7.53
N ASP A 75 5.45 -2.62 -8.01
CA ASP A 75 5.41 -3.17 -9.37
C ASP A 75 4.23 -4.12 -9.54
N TYR A 76 3.98 -4.98 -8.57
CA TYR A 76 2.85 -5.90 -8.61
C TYR A 76 1.51 -5.14 -8.63
N ILE A 77 1.38 -4.13 -7.77
CA ILE A 77 0.17 -3.31 -7.70
C ILE A 77 -0.09 -2.62 -9.05
N LEU A 78 0.94 -1.97 -9.61
CA LEU A 78 0.77 -1.24 -10.87
C LEU A 78 0.44 -2.18 -12.03
N ASP A 79 1.05 -3.36 -12.07
CA ASP A 79 0.72 -4.36 -13.08
C ASP A 79 -0.72 -4.84 -12.95
N ALA A 80 -1.19 -5.09 -11.73
CA ALA A 80 -2.57 -5.50 -11.49
C ALA A 80 -3.56 -4.41 -11.90
N LEU A 81 -3.27 -3.15 -11.59
CA LEU A 81 -4.13 -2.02 -11.99
C LEU A 81 -4.16 -1.84 -13.50
N LYS A 82 -3.04 -2.03 -14.19
CA LYS A 82 -3.00 -2.01 -15.66
C LYS A 82 -3.89 -3.11 -16.25
N GLU A 83 -3.82 -4.30 -15.69
CA GLU A 83 -4.66 -5.41 -16.13
C GLU A 83 -6.14 -5.14 -15.95
N MET A 84 -6.51 -4.44 -14.87
CA MET A 84 -7.89 -4.02 -14.66
C MET A 84 -8.34 -2.89 -15.58
N GLY A 85 -7.41 -2.20 -16.25
CA GLY A 85 -7.71 -1.03 -17.06
C GLY A 85 -7.92 0.24 -16.23
N THR A 86 -7.40 0.31 -15.02
CA THR A 86 -7.50 1.48 -14.16
C THR A 86 -6.74 2.65 -14.78
N GLU A 87 -7.39 3.81 -14.89
CA GLU A 87 -6.80 4.96 -15.57
C GLU A 87 -5.72 5.65 -14.73
N ARG A 88 -5.93 5.77 -13.42
CA ARG A 88 -5.03 6.53 -12.56
C ARG A 88 -4.93 5.92 -11.17
N ALA A 89 -3.73 5.94 -10.60
CA ALA A 89 -3.52 5.58 -9.21
C ALA A 89 -3.01 6.79 -8.44
N THR A 90 -3.39 6.88 -7.17
CA THR A 90 -2.92 7.91 -6.24
C THR A 90 -2.31 7.25 -5.02
N LEU A 91 -1.51 7.99 -4.28
CA LEU A 91 -0.99 7.56 -2.98
C LEU A 91 -0.72 8.80 -2.12
N PHE A 92 -0.59 8.55 -0.81
CA PHE A 92 -0.15 9.56 0.15
C PHE A 92 1.14 9.05 0.77
N ALA A 93 2.21 9.84 0.69
CA ALA A 93 3.53 9.42 1.14
C ALA A 93 4.01 10.33 2.28
N ASP A 94 4.58 9.72 3.31
CA ASP A 94 5.28 10.47 4.34
C ASP A 94 6.52 11.15 3.74
N PRO A 95 6.90 12.32 4.26
CA PRO A 95 8.04 13.05 3.69
C PRO A 95 9.33 12.23 3.57
N GLY A 96 9.57 11.33 4.51
CA GLY A 96 10.79 10.52 4.53
C GLY A 96 10.89 9.49 3.40
N VAL A 97 9.78 9.16 2.74
CA VAL A 97 9.76 8.17 1.67
C VAL A 97 9.50 8.77 0.29
N LEU A 98 9.42 10.09 0.18
CA LEU A 98 9.22 10.74 -1.11
C LEU A 98 10.26 10.31 -2.16
N PRO A 99 11.57 10.25 -1.84
CA PRO A 99 12.55 9.83 -2.84
C PRO A 99 12.31 8.42 -3.38
N PHE A 100 11.78 7.53 -2.56
CA PHE A 100 11.45 6.17 -2.99
C PHE A 100 10.42 6.20 -4.12
N TYR A 101 9.33 6.94 -3.96
CA TYR A 101 8.29 7.03 -4.97
C TYR A 101 8.72 7.83 -6.19
N GLU A 102 9.54 8.86 -6.01
CA GLU A 102 10.09 9.61 -7.14
C GLU A 102 10.91 8.69 -8.05
N ARG A 103 11.75 7.82 -7.46
CA ARG A 103 12.55 6.87 -8.23
C ARG A 103 11.70 5.85 -8.97
N LEU A 104 10.49 5.59 -8.50
CA LEU A 104 9.54 4.71 -9.17
C LEU A 104 8.73 5.42 -10.27
N GLY A 105 8.94 6.72 -10.45
CA GLY A 105 8.30 7.48 -11.51
C GLY A 105 6.99 8.17 -11.13
N TRP A 106 6.70 8.26 -9.82
CA TRP A 106 5.50 8.95 -9.35
C TRP A 106 5.69 10.47 -9.40
N ASP A 107 4.65 11.18 -9.85
CA ASP A 107 4.57 12.64 -9.75
C ASP A 107 3.94 12.97 -8.39
N LEU A 108 4.72 13.56 -7.51
CA LEU A 108 4.30 13.82 -6.13
C LEU A 108 3.65 15.19 -5.93
N GLU A 109 3.61 16.02 -6.96
CA GLU A 109 2.92 17.31 -6.94
C GLU A 109 2.09 17.52 -8.21
N PRO A 110 1.12 16.61 -8.49
CA PRO A 110 0.39 16.68 -9.75
C PRO A 110 -0.43 17.96 -9.84
N ASN A 111 -0.03 18.86 -10.73
CA ASN A 111 -0.70 20.15 -10.95
C ASN A 111 -0.84 20.99 -9.67
N GLY A 112 0.09 20.87 -8.72
CA GLY A 112 0.04 21.60 -7.46
C GLY A 112 -1.05 21.14 -6.49
N HIS A 113 -1.68 20.01 -6.74
CA HIS A 113 -2.73 19.49 -5.86
C HIS A 113 -2.16 19.14 -4.50
N ARG A 114 -2.94 19.40 -3.45
CA ARG A 114 -2.63 19.03 -2.08
C ARG A 114 -3.72 18.12 -1.56
N CYS A 115 -3.39 17.30 -0.56
CA CYS A 115 -4.38 16.41 0.02
C CYS A 115 -5.21 17.11 1.11
N GLY A 116 -6.39 16.56 1.39
CA GLY A 116 -7.20 16.94 2.55
C GLY A 116 -7.70 15.68 3.23
N PHE A 117 -7.73 15.70 4.56
CA PHE A 117 -8.32 14.62 5.35
C PHE A 117 -9.51 15.14 6.14
N TRP A 118 -10.52 14.34 6.19
CA TRP A 118 -11.68 14.57 7.04
C TRP A 118 -11.82 13.40 8.00
N TYR A 119 -12.12 13.70 9.25
CA TYR A 119 -12.27 12.69 10.30
C TYR A 119 -13.70 12.74 10.83
N SER A 120 -14.27 11.59 11.11
CA SER A 120 -15.68 11.48 11.50
C SER A 120 -15.97 11.92 12.95
N ASN A 121 -14.93 12.24 13.73
CA ASN A 121 -15.14 12.73 15.11
C ASN A 121 -14.12 13.78 15.51
#